data_255f398ce7ad791cfd1af8a27bf7c75b
#
_entry.id   255f398ce7ad791cfd1af8a27bf7c75b
#
_cell.length_a   1.000
_cell.length_b   1.000
_cell.length_c   1.000
_cell.angle_alpha   90.00
_cell.angle_beta   90.00
_cell.angle_gamma   90.00
#
_symmetry.space_group_name_H-M   'P 1'
#
loop_
_entity.id
_entity.type
_entity.pdbx_description
1 polymer ?
#
loop_
_entity_poly.entity_id
_entity_poly.type
_entity_poly.pdbx_seq_one_letter_code
_entity_poly.pdbx_strand_id
1 'polypeptide(L)'
;MDYLKPYVDTFITDTYGSAVGVINPKANFKVVIEGHADEISWYVNYISDDGLIYVIRNGGSDHQIAPSKVVNIHTKKGIVKGVFGWPAIHTRSMAKEQPPKPDNIFIDTGCKSKKAVEKLGVHVGCVITYPDEFHILNKDHFVCRALDNRMGGFMIAEVARLLQENKKELPFGLYITNSVQEEIGLRGAQMITHTIQPNVAIVTDVTHDTTTPMINKKKQGHCKMGEGPVIAYAPAVQQKLRDLIVDTAETNKIPFQRAALSRATGTDTDAFAYSNGGVASALISLPLRYMHTTVEMVHRDDVENVIRMIYETLLKIKSGETFSYFD
;
A
#
# COMPACT_ATOMS: atom_id res chain seq x y z
N MET A 1 9.41 -12.35 -2.48
CA MET A 1 9.50 -13.76 -2.06
C MET A 1 10.92 -14.12 -1.59
N ASP A 2 11.98 -13.71 -2.29
CA ASP A 2 13.36 -14.10 -1.92
C ASP A 2 13.76 -13.67 -0.51
N TYR A 3 13.35 -12.48 -0.08
CA TYR A 3 13.59 -12.01 1.29
C TYR A 3 12.89 -12.87 2.35
N LEU A 4 11.65 -13.30 2.09
CA LEU A 4 10.87 -14.12 3.03
C LEU A 4 11.32 -15.59 3.07
N LYS A 5 11.97 -16.10 2.01
CA LYS A 5 12.29 -17.50 1.86
C LYS A 5 12.99 -18.16 3.05
N PRO A 6 13.92 -17.50 3.77
CA PRO A 6 14.54 -18.09 4.97
C PRO A 6 13.62 -18.16 6.19
N TYR A 7 12.49 -17.48 6.18
CA TYR A 7 11.66 -17.22 7.36
C TYR A 7 10.28 -17.87 7.30
N VAL A 8 9.98 -18.63 6.23
CA VAL A 8 8.68 -19.29 6.03
C VAL A 8 8.86 -20.74 5.59
N ASP A 9 7.85 -21.59 5.86
CA ASP A 9 7.88 -23.01 5.53
C ASP A 9 7.53 -23.25 4.05
N THR A 10 6.63 -22.42 3.49
CA THR A 10 6.16 -22.56 2.11
C THR A 10 5.61 -21.23 1.57
N PHE A 11 5.30 -21.22 0.27
CA PHE A 11 4.67 -20.10 -0.41
C PHE A 11 3.37 -20.52 -1.10
N ILE A 12 2.41 -19.59 -1.12
CA ILE A 12 1.21 -19.64 -1.94
C ILE A 12 1.24 -18.41 -2.86
N THR A 13 0.85 -18.60 -4.11
CA THR A 13 0.66 -17.52 -5.08
C THR A 13 -0.67 -17.72 -5.79
N ASP A 14 -1.30 -16.64 -6.21
CA ASP A 14 -2.48 -16.70 -7.07
C ASP A 14 -2.15 -16.36 -8.54
N THR A 15 -3.15 -16.44 -9.39
CA THR A 15 -3.00 -16.16 -10.84
C THR A 15 -2.70 -14.68 -11.12
N TYR A 16 -3.00 -13.79 -10.20
CA TYR A 16 -2.83 -12.34 -10.36
C TYR A 16 -1.56 -11.80 -9.72
N GLY A 17 -0.81 -12.64 -8.98
CA GLY A 17 0.51 -12.31 -8.48
C GLY A 17 0.59 -11.98 -7.00
N SER A 18 -0.47 -12.20 -6.22
CA SER A 18 -0.38 -12.13 -4.76
C SER A 18 0.64 -13.14 -4.26
N ALA A 19 1.48 -12.74 -3.31
CA ALA A 19 2.52 -13.60 -2.74
C ALA A 19 2.27 -13.79 -1.25
N VAL A 20 2.19 -15.04 -0.80
CA VAL A 20 1.93 -15.39 0.60
C VAL A 20 3.02 -16.32 1.11
N GLY A 21 3.79 -15.86 2.08
CA GLY A 21 4.66 -16.73 2.89
C GLY A 21 3.86 -17.37 4.01
N VAL A 22 4.07 -18.66 4.27
CA VAL A 22 3.29 -19.39 5.27
C VAL A 22 4.21 -20.02 6.31
N ILE A 23 3.91 -19.80 7.57
CA ILE A 23 4.52 -20.47 8.73
C ILE A 23 3.46 -21.38 9.35
N ASN A 24 3.81 -22.61 9.67
CA ASN A 24 2.92 -23.66 10.23
C ASN A 24 1.68 -23.92 9.36
N PRO A 25 1.84 -24.34 8.09
CA PRO A 25 0.74 -24.52 7.12
C PRO A 25 -0.27 -25.60 7.50
N LYS A 26 0.03 -26.47 8.47
CA LYS A 26 -0.83 -27.59 8.89
C LYS A 26 -1.83 -27.18 9.99
N ALA A 27 -1.70 -25.98 10.57
CA ALA A 27 -2.61 -25.53 11.60
C ALA A 27 -3.99 -25.18 11.02
N ASN A 28 -5.04 -25.59 11.72
CA ASN A 28 -6.42 -25.31 11.31
C ASN A 28 -6.82 -23.85 11.56
N PHE A 29 -6.34 -23.24 12.65
CA PHE A 29 -6.56 -21.83 12.93
C PHE A 29 -5.55 -20.99 12.13
N LYS A 30 -6.03 -20.01 11.37
CA LYS A 30 -5.22 -19.26 10.42
C LYS A 30 -5.30 -17.77 10.71
N VAL A 31 -4.14 -17.15 10.83
CA VAL A 31 -3.97 -15.70 11.01
C VAL A 31 -3.25 -15.15 9.79
N VAL A 32 -3.81 -14.10 9.21
CA VAL A 32 -3.18 -13.33 8.12
C VAL A 32 -2.60 -12.05 8.70
N ILE A 33 -1.38 -11.72 8.31
CA ILE A 33 -0.86 -10.35 8.33
C ILE A 33 -0.68 -9.89 6.89
N GLU A 34 -1.12 -8.68 6.57
CA GLU A 34 -1.25 -8.26 5.19
C GLU A 34 -0.77 -6.82 4.99
N GLY A 35 -0.19 -6.56 3.81
CA GLY A 35 0.10 -5.26 3.23
C GLY A 35 0.22 -5.42 1.71
N HIS A 36 -0.42 -4.53 0.92
CA HIS A 36 -0.52 -4.73 -0.52
C HIS A 36 0.78 -4.45 -1.28
N ALA A 37 0.92 -5.11 -2.44
CA ALA A 37 2.11 -5.08 -3.28
C ALA A 37 2.02 -4.11 -4.46
N ASP A 38 0.80 -3.81 -4.89
CA ASP A 38 0.58 -2.93 -6.03
C ASP A 38 0.77 -1.46 -5.67
N GLU A 39 0.77 -0.64 -6.69
CA GLU A 39 0.96 0.79 -6.61
C GLU A 39 0.12 1.49 -7.68
N ILE A 40 -0.20 2.75 -7.44
CA ILE A 40 -0.81 3.61 -8.46
C ILE A 40 0.09 3.75 -9.68
N SER A 41 -0.52 3.90 -10.85
CA SER A 41 0.21 4.03 -12.11
C SER A 41 -0.65 4.73 -13.18
N TRP A 42 -0.17 4.73 -14.41
CA TRP A 42 -0.91 5.19 -15.57
C TRP A 42 -0.89 4.10 -16.63
N TYR A 43 -1.88 4.14 -17.54
CA TYR A 43 -1.84 3.38 -18.79
C TYR A 43 -1.69 4.29 -19.96
N VAL A 44 -0.94 3.85 -20.99
CA VAL A 44 -1.01 4.44 -22.33
C VAL A 44 -2.44 4.24 -22.84
N ASN A 45 -3.13 5.35 -23.15
CA ASN A 45 -4.50 5.34 -23.65
C ASN A 45 -4.56 5.64 -25.15
N TYR A 46 -3.77 6.61 -25.61
CA TYR A 46 -3.77 7.04 -27.01
C TYR A 46 -2.37 7.54 -27.40
N ILE A 47 -1.96 7.29 -28.63
CA ILE A 47 -0.72 7.79 -29.20
C ILE A 47 -1.09 8.64 -30.43
N SER A 48 -0.76 9.94 -30.41
CA SER A 48 -1.02 10.85 -31.52
C SER A 48 -0.11 10.61 -32.71
N ASP A 49 -0.49 11.12 -33.87
CA ASP A 49 0.31 11.00 -35.09
C ASP A 49 1.69 11.66 -34.96
N ASP A 50 1.80 12.70 -34.11
CA ASP A 50 3.06 13.38 -33.76
C ASP A 50 3.90 12.65 -32.75
N GLY A 51 3.43 11.52 -32.21
CA GLY A 51 4.17 10.69 -31.25
C GLY A 51 4.01 11.08 -29.77
N LEU A 52 3.04 11.92 -29.43
CA LEU A 52 2.71 12.20 -28.03
C LEU A 52 1.78 11.12 -27.48
N ILE A 53 1.96 10.77 -26.20
CA ILE A 53 1.24 9.69 -25.53
C ILE A 53 0.29 10.28 -24.50
N TYR A 54 -1.00 10.04 -24.65
CA TYR A 54 -2.04 10.38 -23.69
C TYR A 54 -2.34 9.19 -22.78
N VAL A 55 -2.71 9.47 -21.55
CA VAL A 55 -2.76 8.47 -20.49
C VAL A 55 -4.12 8.44 -19.78
N ILE A 56 -4.43 7.31 -19.15
CA ILE A 56 -5.51 7.21 -18.18
C ILE A 56 -4.94 6.75 -16.83
N ARG A 57 -5.62 7.07 -15.75
CA ARG A 57 -5.25 6.66 -14.39
C ARG A 57 -5.41 5.17 -14.20
N ASN A 58 -4.52 4.60 -13.42
CA ASN A 58 -4.67 3.31 -12.78
C ASN A 58 -4.54 3.54 -11.26
N GLY A 59 -5.63 3.37 -10.53
CA GLY A 59 -5.72 3.81 -9.15
C GLY A 59 -5.78 5.33 -8.98
N GLY A 60 -5.32 5.81 -7.84
CA GLY A 60 -5.38 7.20 -7.40
C GLY A 60 -4.31 8.13 -7.98
N SER A 61 -3.75 7.86 -9.16
CA SER A 61 -2.70 8.70 -9.76
C SER A 61 -3.14 10.16 -9.94
N ASP A 62 -2.32 11.11 -9.47
CA ASP A 62 -2.63 12.52 -9.47
C ASP A 62 -2.11 13.23 -10.72
N HIS A 63 -3.04 13.72 -11.55
CA HIS A 63 -2.72 14.46 -12.77
C HIS A 63 -2.14 15.86 -12.49
N GLN A 64 -2.35 16.43 -11.31
CA GLN A 64 -1.83 17.77 -10.98
C GLN A 64 -0.32 17.77 -10.77
N ILE A 65 0.23 16.65 -10.29
CA ILE A 65 1.68 16.52 -10.08
C ILE A 65 2.42 15.89 -11.27
N ALA A 66 1.69 15.38 -12.26
CA ALA A 66 2.27 14.69 -13.41
C ALA A 66 3.18 15.59 -14.27
N PRO A 67 2.83 16.85 -14.59
CA PRO A 67 3.69 17.72 -15.39
C PRO A 67 5.12 17.83 -14.87
N SER A 68 6.09 17.79 -15.78
CA SER A 68 7.52 17.91 -15.51
C SER A 68 8.16 16.68 -14.82
N LYS A 69 7.45 15.55 -14.76
CA LYS A 69 7.99 14.31 -14.21
C LYS A 69 8.57 13.40 -15.30
N VAL A 70 9.69 12.76 -14.99
CA VAL A 70 10.21 11.62 -15.79
C VAL A 70 9.37 10.39 -15.48
N VAL A 71 9.16 9.53 -16.48
CA VAL A 71 8.42 8.28 -16.34
C VAL A 71 9.12 7.09 -16.97
N ASN A 72 8.76 5.92 -16.50
CA ASN A 72 9.10 4.61 -17.02
C ASN A 72 7.87 4.02 -17.71
N ILE A 73 7.93 3.80 -19.02
CA ILE A 73 6.90 3.08 -19.76
C ILE A 73 7.35 1.62 -19.87
N HIS A 74 6.59 0.70 -19.29
CA HIS A 74 6.91 -0.71 -19.25
C HIS A 74 6.45 -1.40 -20.53
N THR A 75 7.38 -1.92 -21.31
CA THR A 75 7.12 -2.63 -22.56
C THR A 75 7.70 -4.05 -22.51
N LYS A 76 7.28 -4.90 -23.44
CA LYS A 76 7.89 -6.24 -23.61
C LYS A 76 9.38 -6.18 -24.01
N LYS A 77 9.85 -5.04 -24.51
CA LYS A 77 11.25 -4.81 -24.90
C LYS A 77 12.09 -4.20 -23.79
N GLY A 78 11.50 -3.93 -22.63
CA GLY A 78 12.12 -3.24 -21.51
C GLY A 78 11.49 -1.88 -21.23
N ILE A 79 12.14 -1.08 -20.41
CA ILE A 79 11.66 0.23 -19.99
C ILE A 79 12.03 1.29 -21.03
N VAL A 80 11.03 2.03 -21.49
CA VAL A 80 11.18 3.24 -22.30
C VAL A 80 11.02 4.46 -21.40
N LYS A 81 11.99 5.37 -21.42
CA LYS A 81 11.88 6.65 -20.70
C LYS A 81 11.03 7.64 -21.46
N GLY A 82 10.22 8.40 -20.73
CA GLY A 82 9.47 9.53 -21.24
C GLY A 82 9.38 10.64 -20.19
N VAL A 83 8.79 11.76 -20.58
CA VAL A 83 8.56 12.89 -19.67
C VAL A 83 7.12 13.37 -19.83
N PHE A 84 6.44 13.66 -18.73
CA PHE A 84 5.20 14.44 -18.80
C PHE A 84 5.55 15.87 -19.19
N GLY A 85 5.18 16.25 -20.43
CA GLY A 85 5.36 17.59 -20.95
C GLY A 85 4.39 18.58 -20.35
N TRP A 86 4.79 19.84 -20.31
CA TRP A 86 3.90 20.96 -19.97
C TRP A 86 4.37 22.22 -20.68
N PRO A 87 3.46 23.09 -21.17
CA PRO A 87 3.84 24.33 -21.81
C PRO A 87 4.70 25.22 -20.91
N ALA A 88 5.77 25.80 -21.47
CA ALA A 88 6.63 26.72 -20.74
C ALA A 88 5.84 27.95 -20.25
N ILE A 89 6.23 28.49 -19.08
CA ILE A 89 5.55 29.64 -18.47
C ILE A 89 5.42 30.83 -19.44
N HIS A 90 6.42 31.06 -20.29
CA HIS A 90 6.44 32.17 -21.27
C HIS A 90 5.44 31.99 -22.42
N THR A 91 4.96 30.77 -22.65
CA THR A 91 3.97 30.45 -23.70
C THR A 91 2.55 30.34 -23.15
N ARG A 92 2.39 30.42 -21.83
CA ARG A 92 1.08 30.35 -21.16
C ARG A 92 0.51 31.75 -20.95
N SER A 93 -0.79 31.92 -21.19
CA SER A 93 -1.52 33.14 -20.88
C SER A 93 -2.20 32.98 -19.52
N MET A 94 -1.86 33.78 -18.53
CA MET A 94 -2.47 33.74 -17.20
C MET A 94 -4.02 33.83 -17.25
N ALA A 95 -4.57 34.60 -18.20
CA ALA A 95 -6.01 34.74 -18.35
C ALA A 95 -6.70 33.48 -18.93
N LYS A 96 -5.94 32.54 -19.51
CA LYS A 96 -6.43 31.32 -20.16
C LYS A 96 -5.73 30.07 -19.62
N GLU A 97 -5.04 30.19 -18.50
CA GLU A 97 -4.30 29.07 -17.93
C GLU A 97 -5.28 27.95 -17.49
N GLN A 98 -5.05 26.76 -18.02
CA GLN A 98 -5.80 25.57 -17.64
C GLN A 98 -4.93 24.76 -16.66
N PRO A 99 -5.47 24.29 -15.54
CA PRO A 99 -4.75 23.36 -14.68
C PRO A 99 -4.53 22.02 -15.42
N PRO A 100 -3.54 21.23 -14.99
CA PRO A 100 -3.40 19.85 -15.46
C PRO A 100 -4.68 19.06 -15.24
N LYS A 101 -5.10 18.31 -16.24
CA LYS A 101 -6.28 17.43 -16.25
C LYS A 101 -5.92 16.13 -16.96
N PRO A 102 -6.65 15.03 -16.75
CA PRO A 102 -6.38 13.76 -17.43
C PRO A 102 -6.38 13.85 -18.96
N ASP A 103 -7.16 14.77 -19.53
CA ASP A 103 -7.30 14.95 -20.97
C ASP A 103 -6.29 15.92 -21.60
N ASN A 104 -5.53 16.68 -20.80
CA ASN A 104 -4.55 17.64 -21.32
C ASN A 104 -3.09 17.35 -20.89
N ILE A 105 -2.84 16.32 -20.09
CA ILE A 105 -1.48 15.85 -19.82
C ILE A 105 -1.04 14.83 -20.87
N PHE A 106 0.22 14.85 -21.23
CA PHE A 106 0.79 13.94 -22.23
C PHE A 106 2.25 13.61 -21.90
N ILE A 107 2.71 12.48 -22.45
CA ILE A 107 4.10 12.04 -22.32
C ILE A 107 4.79 12.17 -23.67
N ASP A 108 5.99 12.71 -23.63
CA ASP A 108 6.92 12.81 -24.74
C ASP A 108 8.09 11.83 -24.54
N THR A 109 8.38 11.01 -25.54
CA THR A 109 9.51 10.08 -25.61
C THR A 109 10.62 10.54 -26.57
N GLY A 110 10.49 11.77 -27.11
CA GLY A 110 11.37 12.30 -28.16
C GLY A 110 11.08 11.76 -29.57
N CYS A 111 10.04 10.95 -29.73
CA CYS A 111 9.62 10.43 -31.03
C CYS A 111 8.79 11.46 -31.81
N LYS A 112 8.94 11.48 -33.14
CA LYS A 112 8.26 12.43 -34.00
C LYS A 112 7.07 11.82 -34.77
N SER A 113 6.64 10.63 -34.39
CA SER A 113 5.46 9.98 -34.96
C SER A 113 5.00 8.80 -34.13
N LYS A 114 3.71 8.47 -34.25
CA LYS A 114 3.11 7.27 -33.69
C LYS A 114 3.94 5.99 -33.98
N LYS A 115 4.32 5.84 -35.25
CA LYS A 115 5.08 4.69 -35.73
C LYS A 115 6.45 4.58 -35.06
N ALA A 116 7.09 5.71 -34.74
CA ALA A 116 8.36 5.73 -34.01
C ALA A 116 8.17 5.31 -32.55
N VAL A 117 7.10 5.73 -31.89
CA VAL A 117 6.74 5.31 -30.53
C VAL A 117 6.46 3.80 -30.49
N GLU A 118 5.67 3.29 -31.42
CA GLU A 118 5.34 1.86 -31.53
C GLU A 118 6.61 1.00 -31.78
N LYS A 119 7.58 1.52 -32.52
CA LYS A 119 8.87 0.86 -32.74
C LYS A 119 9.67 0.65 -31.45
N LEU A 120 9.51 1.52 -30.44
CA LEU A 120 10.09 1.33 -29.10
C LEU A 120 9.39 0.20 -28.32
N GLY A 121 8.26 -0.30 -28.78
CA GLY A 121 7.45 -1.31 -28.10
C GLY A 121 6.32 -0.73 -27.28
N VAL A 122 6.10 0.58 -27.33
CA VAL A 122 5.01 1.25 -26.62
C VAL A 122 3.72 1.07 -27.41
N HIS A 123 2.66 0.67 -26.73
CA HIS A 123 1.32 0.50 -27.27
C HIS A 123 0.26 0.87 -26.22
N VAL A 124 -0.98 1.02 -26.63
CA VAL A 124 -2.12 1.22 -25.73
C VAL A 124 -2.18 0.06 -24.72
N GLY A 125 -2.26 0.39 -23.42
CA GLY A 125 -2.25 -0.57 -22.32
C GLY A 125 -0.86 -0.80 -21.70
N CYS A 126 0.23 -0.22 -22.21
CA CYS A 126 1.50 -0.22 -21.48
C CYS A 126 1.34 0.53 -20.16
N VAL A 127 1.83 -0.07 -19.07
CA VAL A 127 1.87 0.54 -17.73
C VAL A 127 2.97 1.59 -17.67
N ILE A 128 2.70 2.67 -16.93
CA ILE A 128 3.64 3.78 -16.76
C ILE A 128 3.76 4.08 -15.26
N THR A 129 4.99 4.09 -14.76
CA THR A 129 5.31 4.45 -13.37
C THR A 129 6.32 5.59 -13.33
N TYR A 130 6.43 6.25 -12.19
CA TYR A 130 7.55 7.15 -11.93
C TYR A 130 8.82 6.34 -11.60
N PRO A 131 10.04 6.88 -11.82
CA PRO A 131 11.27 6.26 -11.36
C PRO A 131 11.32 6.14 -9.83
N ASP A 132 11.98 5.10 -9.34
CA ASP A 132 12.28 4.98 -7.90
C ASP A 132 13.45 5.88 -7.55
N GLU A 133 13.24 6.77 -6.58
CA GLU A 133 14.25 7.66 -6.03
C GLU A 133 14.09 7.65 -4.50
N PHE A 134 14.86 6.79 -3.83
CA PHE A 134 14.81 6.68 -2.38
C PHE A 134 15.76 7.66 -1.70
N HIS A 135 15.24 8.43 -0.76
CA HIS A 135 16.01 9.39 0.03
C HIS A 135 15.77 9.18 1.52
N ILE A 136 16.79 9.47 2.31
CA ILE A 136 16.67 9.58 3.77
C ILE A 136 16.83 11.06 4.13
N LEU A 137 15.76 11.67 4.66
CA LEU A 137 15.80 13.04 5.13
C LEU A 137 15.92 13.07 6.66
N ASN A 138 16.77 13.98 7.14
CA ASN A 138 16.97 14.22 8.57
C ASN A 138 17.19 12.93 9.40
N LYS A 139 17.85 11.92 8.81
CA LYS A 139 18.25 10.62 9.41
C LYS A 139 17.11 9.62 9.65
N ASP A 140 15.88 10.05 9.80
CA ASP A 140 14.75 9.26 10.28
C ASP A 140 13.50 9.29 9.39
N HIS A 141 13.52 10.05 8.30
CA HIS A 141 12.43 10.11 7.34
C HIS A 141 12.81 9.42 6.04
N PHE A 142 12.08 8.38 5.68
CA PHE A 142 12.22 7.71 4.39
C PHE A 142 11.30 8.39 3.38
N VAL A 143 11.84 8.73 2.22
CA VAL A 143 11.11 9.38 1.13
C VAL A 143 11.29 8.59 -0.15
N CYS A 144 10.19 8.20 -0.75
CA CYS A 144 10.14 7.54 -2.05
C CYS A 144 8.71 7.60 -2.58
N ARG A 145 8.51 7.26 -3.84
CA ARG A 145 7.18 6.90 -4.33
C ARG A 145 6.79 5.50 -3.85
N ALA A 146 5.50 5.20 -3.84
CA ALA A 146 4.95 3.88 -3.54
C ALA A 146 5.43 3.29 -2.18
N LEU A 147 5.67 4.16 -1.18
CA LEU A 147 5.72 3.72 0.21
C LEU A 147 4.35 3.20 0.64
N ASP A 148 3.31 3.69 0.00
CA ASP A 148 1.98 3.12 -0.15
C ASP A 148 2.00 2.03 -1.25
N ASN A 149 1.96 0.69 -0.95
CA ASN A 149 2.14 0.15 0.40
C ASN A 149 3.34 -0.82 0.46
N ARG A 150 4.45 -0.46 -0.20
CA ARG A 150 5.72 -1.21 -0.11
C ARG A 150 6.21 -1.30 1.34
N MET A 151 5.87 -0.29 2.16
CA MET A 151 6.21 -0.31 3.58
C MET A 151 5.42 -1.39 4.31
N GLY A 152 4.14 -1.59 4.00
CA GLY A 152 3.35 -2.70 4.53
C GLY A 152 3.98 -4.05 4.21
N GLY A 153 4.30 -4.29 2.94
CA GLY A 153 5.00 -5.51 2.51
C GLY A 153 6.32 -5.73 3.24
N PHE A 154 7.12 -4.67 3.45
CA PHE A 154 8.35 -4.73 4.23
C PHE A 154 8.07 -5.07 5.71
N MET A 155 7.11 -4.37 6.33
CA MET A 155 6.82 -4.53 7.76
C MET A 155 6.35 -5.95 8.11
N ILE A 156 5.45 -6.54 7.31
CA ILE A 156 5.00 -7.92 7.55
C ILE A 156 6.12 -8.95 7.31
N ALA A 157 7.04 -8.68 6.38
CA ALA A 157 8.20 -9.54 6.16
C ALA A 157 9.18 -9.49 7.34
N GLU A 158 9.39 -8.31 7.93
CA GLU A 158 10.20 -8.14 9.15
C GLU A 158 9.60 -8.85 10.36
N VAL A 159 8.27 -8.88 10.48
CA VAL A 159 7.59 -9.68 11.53
C VAL A 159 7.95 -11.16 11.39
N ALA A 160 7.91 -11.71 10.17
CA ALA A 160 8.29 -13.10 9.93
C ALA A 160 9.76 -13.36 10.29
N ARG A 161 10.67 -12.45 9.90
CA ARG A 161 12.10 -12.53 10.27
C ARG A 161 12.28 -12.56 11.80
N LEU A 162 11.63 -11.64 12.52
CA LEU A 162 11.73 -11.55 13.98
C LEU A 162 11.20 -12.81 14.67
N LEU A 163 10.11 -13.40 14.19
CA LEU A 163 9.57 -14.64 14.74
C LEU A 163 10.59 -15.78 14.62
N GLN A 164 11.22 -15.93 13.48
CA GLN A 164 12.23 -16.97 13.25
C GLN A 164 13.51 -16.73 14.04
N GLU A 165 14.06 -15.52 14.02
CA GLU A 165 15.28 -15.18 14.76
C GLU A 165 15.11 -15.34 16.28
N ASN A 166 13.95 -14.97 16.81
CA ASN A 166 13.61 -15.13 18.21
C ASN A 166 13.08 -16.54 18.57
N LYS A 167 13.05 -17.46 17.59
CA LYS A 167 12.57 -18.86 17.76
C LYS A 167 11.18 -18.92 18.41
N LYS A 168 10.26 -18.07 17.95
CA LYS A 168 8.89 -18.04 18.43
C LYS A 168 8.02 -18.99 17.64
N GLU A 169 7.42 -19.95 18.31
CA GLU A 169 6.41 -20.83 17.75
C GLU A 169 5.03 -20.24 17.99
N LEU A 170 4.22 -20.22 16.92
CA LEU A 170 2.84 -19.75 16.99
C LEU A 170 1.88 -20.94 17.02
N PRO A 171 0.80 -20.90 17.82
CA PRO A 171 -0.16 -22.00 17.93
C PRO A 171 -1.15 -22.05 16.75
N PHE A 172 -0.86 -21.35 15.66
CA PHE A 172 -1.68 -21.21 14.47
C PHE A 172 -0.82 -21.11 13.21
N GLY A 173 -1.46 -21.25 12.04
CA GLY A 173 -0.82 -20.95 10.76
C GLY A 173 -0.76 -19.45 10.52
N LEU A 174 0.44 -18.90 10.32
CA LEU A 174 0.62 -17.50 9.97
C LEU A 174 0.84 -17.33 8.47
N TYR A 175 0.04 -16.48 7.86
CA TYR A 175 0.05 -16.17 6.42
C TYR A 175 0.50 -14.72 6.24
N ILE A 176 1.72 -14.54 5.76
CA ILE A 176 2.34 -13.24 5.47
C ILE A 176 1.96 -12.90 4.04
N THR A 177 0.95 -12.06 3.87
CA THR A 177 0.26 -11.84 2.61
C THR A 177 0.64 -10.49 2.02
N ASN A 178 1.16 -10.51 0.80
CA ASN A 178 1.38 -9.33 -0.01
C ASN A 178 0.43 -9.40 -1.20
N SER A 179 -0.77 -8.85 -1.03
CA SER A 179 -1.87 -8.88 -2.00
C SER A 179 -1.64 -7.90 -3.15
N VAL A 180 -2.38 -8.03 -4.23
CA VAL A 180 -2.31 -7.16 -5.40
C VAL A 180 -3.65 -6.48 -5.65
N GLN A 181 -3.65 -5.36 -6.40
CA GLN A 181 -4.85 -4.66 -6.84
C GLN A 181 -5.69 -4.07 -5.67
N GLU A 182 -5.04 -3.66 -4.60
CA GLU A 182 -5.66 -2.85 -3.55
C GLU A 182 -6.15 -1.53 -4.13
N GLU A 183 -5.28 -0.81 -4.83
CA GLU A 183 -5.44 0.52 -5.40
C GLU A 183 -6.60 0.66 -6.41
N ILE A 184 -7.12 -0.45 -6.89
CA ILE A 184 -8.24 -0.51 -7.85
C ILE A 184 -9.45 -1.26 -7.30
N GLY A 185 -9.53 -1.44 -5.99
CA GLY A 185 -10.70 -1.94 -5.28
C GLY A 185 -10.52 -3.25 -4.54
N LEU A 186 -9.39 -3.45 -3.83
CA LEU A 186 -9.16 -4.51 -2.85
C LEU A 186 -9.23 -5.93 -3.44
N ARG A 187 -8.89 -6.10 -4.73
CA ARG A 187 -9.20 -7.34 -5.47
C ARG A 187 -8.37 -8.53 -5.01
N GLY A 188 -7.07 -8.31 -4.77
CA GLY A 188 -6.16 -9.35 -4.31
C GLY A 188 -6.53 -9.88 -2.94
N ALA A 189 -6.86 -9.00 -2.01
CA ALA A 189 -7.31 -9.37 -0.68
C ALA A 189 -8.61 -10.19 -0.72
N GLN A 190 -9.57 -9.82 -1.58
CA GLN A 190 -10.79 -10.60 -1.79
C GLN A 190 -10.47 -12.04 -2.27
N MET A 191 -9.61 -12.17 -3.29
CA MET A 191 -9.22 -13.47 -3.85
C MET A 191 -8.46 -14.32 -2.82
N ILE A 192 -7.49 -13.73 -2.16
CA ILE A 192 -6.62 -14.46 -1.24
C ILE A 192 -7.35 -14.85 0.05
N THR A 193 -8.28 -14.03 0.52
CA THR A 193 -9.15 -14.34 1.66
C THR A 193 -10.00 -15.60 1.37
N HIS A 194 -10.53 -15.68 0.15
CA HIS A 194 -11.30 -16.85 -0.26
C HIS A 194 -10.41 -18.11 -0.35
N THR A 195 -9.17 -17.96 -0.78
CA THR A 195 -8.21 -19.08 -0.90
C THR A 195 -7.72 -19.55 0.46
N ILE A 196 -7.34 -18.64 1.35
CA ILE A 196 -6.77 -18.96 2.68
C ILE A 196 -7.88 -19.35 3.66
N GLN A 197 -9.04 -18.67 3.62
CA GLN A 197 -10.11 -18.75 4.61
C GLN A 197 -9.58 -18.50 6.04
N PRO A 198 -9.04 -17.30 6.33
CA PRO A 198 -8.45 -17.01 7.62
C PRO A 198 -9.53 -16.83 8.70
N ASN A 199 -9.14 -17.03 9.95
CA ASN A 199 -9.96 -16.74 11.12
C ASN A 199 -9.73 -15.28 11.59
N VAL A 200 -8.52 -14.79 11.41
CA VAL A 200 -8.07 -13.45 11.83
C VAL A 200 -7.25 -12.81 10.72
N ALA A 201 -7.42 -11.50 10.53
CA ALA A 201 -6.58 -10.70 9.64
C ALA A 201 -6.13 -9.41 10.34
N ILE A 202 -4.83 -9.16 10.34
CA ILE A 202 -4.24 -7.89 10.76
C ILE A 202 -3.65 -7.25 9.50
N VAL A 203 -4.30 -6.19 9.04
CA VAL A 203 -3.87 -5.45 7.84
C VAL A 203 -3.03 -4.26 8.27
N THR A 204 -1.94 -4.03 7.57
CA THR A 204 -1.17 -2.80 7.69
C THR A 204 -1.19 -2.04 6.37
N ASP A 205 -1.51 -0.78 6.45
CA ASP A 205 -1.61 0.13 5.33
C ASP A 205 -1.09 1.51 5.75
N VAL A 206 -1.20 2.51 4.91
CA VAL A 206 -0.80 3.88 5.24
C VAL A 206 -2.02 4.73 5.61
N THR A 207 -1.79 5.85 6.26
CA THR A 207 -2.82 6.87 6.52
C THR A 207 -2.21 8.27 6.50
N HIS A 208 -3.05 9.30 6.29
CA HIS A 208 -2.58 10.67 6.13
C HIS A 208 -2.04 11.27 7.44
N ASP A 209 -0.80 11.78 7.43
CA ASP A 209 -0.37 12.76 8.41
C ASP A 209 -1.17 14.05 8.20
N THR A 210 -1.96 14.41 9.20
CA THR A 210 -2.84 15.59 9.15
C THR A 210 -2.20 16.87 9.68
N THR A 211 -0.89 16.86 9.94
CA THR A 211 -0.14 18.02 10.40
C THR A 211 0.41 18.88 9.26
N THR A 212 0.33 18.39 8.02
CA THR A 212 0.73 19.16 6.84
C THR A 212 -0.23 20.33 6.57
N PRO A 213 0.26 21.44 5.95
CA PRO A 213 -0.60 22.56 5.60
C PRO A 213 -1.81 22.15 4.76
N MET A 214 -2.90 22.91 4.86
CA MET A 214 -4.17 22.74 4.15
C MET A 214 -5.03 21.52 4.56
N ILE A 215 -4.61 20.68 5.47
CA ILE A 215 -5.43 19.61 5.99
C ILE A 215 -6.29 20.10 7.17
N ASN A 216 -7.60 19.88 7.08
CA ASN A 216 -8.53 20.26 8.13
C ASN A 216 -8.69 19.14 9.17
N LYS A 217 -8.02 19.27 10.30
CA LYS A 217 -8.05 18.28 11.39
C LYS A 217 -9.43 18.01 11.98
N LYS A 218 -10.37 18.97 11.92
CA LYS A 218 -11.75 18.73 12.39
C LYS A 218 -12.51 17.76 11.48
N LYS A 219 -12.09 17.64 10.22
CA LYS A 219 -12.68 16.70 9.26
C LYS A 219 -11.92 15.38 9.20
N GLN A 220 -10.59 15.43 9.24
CA GLN A 220 -9.71 14.29 9.00
C GLN A 220 -9.19 13.61 10.28
N GLY A 221 -9.48 14.18 11.45
CA GLY A 221 -8.87 13.75 12.70
C GLY A 221 -7.46 14.30 12.88
N HIS A 222 -6.82 13.90 13.96
CA HIS A 222 -5.41 14.24 14.25
C HIS A 222 -4.56 12.98 14.12
N CYS A 223 -3.66 13.00 13.18
CA CYS A 223 -2.62 12.00 12.99
C CYS A 223 -1.30 12.71 12.70
N LYS A 224 -0.24 12.31 13.38
CA LYS A 224 1.09 12.91 13.20
C LYS A 224 2.15 11.84 13.03
N MET A 225 2.92 11.95 11.99
CA MET A 225 4.09 11.13 11.73
C MET A 225 5.14 11.30 12.83
N GLY A 226 5.72 10.20 13.31
CA GLY A 226 6.67 10.18 14.43
C GLY A 226 6.01 10.03 15.80
N GLU A 227 4.68 9.94 15.89
CA GLU A 227 3.95 9.70 17.15
C GLU A 227 3.37 8.28 17.27
N GLY A 228 3.84 7.37 16.44
CA GLY A 228 3.44 5.96 16.40
C GLY A 228 2.36 5.66 15.37
N PRO A 229 2.14 4.36 15.06
CA PRO A 229 1.11 3.90 14.15
C PRO A 229 -0.30 4.26 14.62
N VAL A 230 -1.25 4.22 13.69
CA VAL A 230 -2.66 4.53 13.97
C VAL A 230 -3.47 3.24 14.01
N ILE A 231 -4.16 3.01 15.12
CA ILE A 231 -5.14 1.93 15.27
C ILE A 231 -6.51 2.47 14.85
N ALA A 232 -7.13 1.82 13.86
CA ALA A 232 -8.41 2.24 13.32
C ALA A 232 -9.59 1.77 14.19
N TYR A 233 -10.58 2.64 14.35
CA TYR A 233 -11.91 2.39 14.91
C TYR A 233 -12.91 2.52 13.78
N ALA A 234 -13.28 1.41 13.17
CA ALA A 234 -14.12 1.36 11.96
C ALA A 234 -15.08 0.17 12.01
N PRO A 235 -16.19 0.19 11.22
CA PRO A 235 -17.12 -0.95 11.17
C PRO A 235 -16.46 -2.26 10.74
N ALA A 236 -15.45 -2.23 9.86
CA ALA A 236 -14.70 -3.41 9.41
C ALA A 236 -13.69 -3.92 10.46
N VAL A 237 -13.43 -3.13 11.51
CA VAL A 237 -12.47 -3.49 12.56
C VAL A 237 -13.20 -4.20 13.70
N GLN A 238 -12.84 -5.47 13.93
CA GLN A 238 -13.41 -6.26 15.01
C GLN A 238 -12.93 -5.74 16.37
N GLN A 239 -13.87 -5.41 17.25
CA GLN A 239 -13.58 -4.68 18.49
C GLN A 239 -12.64 -5.45 19.44
N LYS A 240 -12.91 -6.74 19.70
CA LYS A 240 -12.08 -7.53 20.63
C LYS A 240 -10.65 -7.69 20.11
N LEU A 241 -10.47 -7.86 18.78
CA LEU A 241 -9.14 -7.92 18.17
C LEU A 241 -8.42 -6.56 18.26
N ARG A 242 -9.12 -5.47 17.98
CA ARG A 242 -8.58 -4.11 18.16
C ARG A 242 -8.16 -3.86 19.60
N ASP A 243 -9.00 -4.23 20.55
CA ASP A 243 -8.73 -4.02 21.97
C ASP A 243 -7.51 -4.86 22.42
N LEU A 244 -7.35 -6.09 21.91
CA LEU A 244 -6.13 -6.88 22.10
C LEU A 244 -4.87 -6.16 21.58
N ILE A 245 -4.97 -5.51 20.41
CA ILE A 245 -3.86 -4.73 19.83
C ILE A 245 -3.55 -3.52 20.73
N VAL A 246 -4.56 -2.80 21.17
CA VAL A 246 -4.42 -1.63 22.08
C VAL A 246 -3.77 -2.06 23.39
N ASP A 247 -4.29 -3.09 24.06
CA ASP A 247 -3.74 -3.59 25.32
C ASP A 247 -2.30 -4.09 25.15
N THR A 248 -2.00 -4.68 23.99
CA THR A 248 -0.63 -5.13 23.67
C THR A 248 0.30 -3.93 23.51
N ALA A 249 -0.14 -2.89 22.81
CA ALA A 249 0.65 -1.67 22.62
C ALA A 249 0.91 -0.97 23.97
N GLU A 250 -0.11 -0.82 24.81
CA GLU A 250 0.00 -0.19 26.14
C GLU A 250 0.93 -0.99 27.07
N THR A 251 0.77 -2.31 27.12
CA THR A 251 1.61 -3.21 27.95
C THR A 251 3.08 -3.15 27.54
N ASN A 252 3.36 -3.09 26.23
CA ASN A 252 4.72 -3.06 25.70
C ASN A 252 5.26 -1.64 25.51
N LYS A 253 4.50 -0.60 25.91
CA LYS A 253 4.88 0.82 25.78
C LYS A 253 5.22 1.18 24.32
N ILE A 254 4.43 0.69 23.38
CA ILE A 254 4.52 1.05 21.97
C ILE A 254 3.64 2.29 21.77
N PRO A 255 4.19 3.41 21.30
CA PRO A 255 3.38 4.60 21.02
C PRO A 255 2.40 4.30 19.91
N PHE A 256 1.19 4.84 19.99
CA PHE A 256 0.17 4.72 18.96
C PHE A 256 -0.85 5.85 19.02
N GLN A 257 -1.55 6.02 17.92
CA GLN A 257 -2.61 7.00 17.76
C GLN A 257 -3.93 6.27 17.43
N ARG A 258 -5.05 6.97 17.51
CA ARG A 258 -6.39 6.43 17.21
C ARG A 258 -7.06 7.25 16.11
N ALA A 259 -7.69 6.57 15.14
CA ALA A 259 -8.51 7.20 14.12
C ALA A 259 -9.90 6.55 14.05
N ALA A 260 -10.92 7.36 13.82
CA ALA A 260 -12.30 6.90 13.64
C ALA A 260 -12.69 7.00 12.16
N LEU A 261 -13.22 5.90 11.61
CA LEU A 261 -13.69 5.79 10.24
C LEU A 261 -15.15 5.32 10.25
N SER A 262 -16.03 6.06 9.58
CA SER A 262 -17.48 5.87 9.75
C SER A 262 -18.12 4.84 8.83
N ARG A 263 -17.45 4.41 7.80
CA ARG A 263 -17.98 3.47 6.78
C ARG A 263 -16.94 2.43 6.40
N ALA A 264 -16.14 2.71 5.37
CA ALA A 264 -15.06 1.88 4.90
C ALA A 264 -13.72 2.36 5.48
N THR A 265 -12.77 1.46 5.61
CA THR A 265 -11.39 1.81 5.93
C THR A 265 -10.67 2.36 4.71
N GLY A 266 -11.10 1.96 3.50
CA GLY A 266 -10.44 2.25 2.24
C GLY A 266 -9.15 1.45 2.07
N THR A 267 -9.04 0.31 2.75
CA THR A 267 -7.89 -0.61 2.73
C THR A 267 -8.35 -2.06 2.59
N ASP A 268 -7.44 -2.97 2.36
CA ASP A 268 -7.71 -4.41 2.28
C ASP A 268 -8.41 -4.99 3.53
N THR A 269 -8.43 -4.27 4.66
CA THR A 269 -9.21 -4.63 5.85
C THR A 269 -10.68 -4.86 5.52
N ASP A 270 -11.28 -4.01 4.65
CA ASP A 270 -12.69 -4.15 4.27
C ASP A 270 -12.93 -5.46 3.50
N ALA A 271 -11.99 -5.86 2.66
CA ALA A 271 -12.08 -7.10 1.90
C ALA A 271 -12.00 -8.33 2.82
N PHE A 272 -11.09 -8.34 3.80
CA PHE A 272 -11.01 -9.42 4.78
C PHE A 272 -12.26 -9.46 5.65
N ALA A 273 -12.65 -8.33 6.25
CA ALA A 273 -13.75 -8.26 7.22
C ALA A 273 -15.07 -8.78 6.67
N TYR A 274 -15.37 -8.49 5.40
CA TYR A 274 -16.66 -8.83 4.77
C TYR A 274 -16.62 -10.07 3.88
N SER A 275 -15.59 -10.90 3.98
CA SER A 275 -15.46 -12.16 3.25
C SER A 275 -15.76 -13.36 4.14
N ASN A 276 -16.10 -14.51 3.54
CA ASN A 276 -16.27 -15.81 4.20
C ASN A 276 -17.20 -15.83 5.42
N GLY A 277 -18.21 -14.98 5.44
CA GLY A 277 -19.12 -14.87 6.57
C GLY A 277 -18.64 -13.98 7.71
N GLY A 278 -17.53 -13.27 7.51
CA GLY A 278 -16.90 -12.34 8.44
C GLY A 278 -15.59 -12.89 9.01
N VAL A 279 -14.49 -12.20 8.73
CA VAL A 279 -13.16 -12.48 9.31
C VAL A 279 -12.88 -11.44 10.38
N ALA A 280 -12.42 -11.86 11.55
CA ALA A 280 -12.02 -10.93 12.60
C ALA A 280 -10.81 -10.10 12.12
N SER A 281 -11.07 -8.85 11.70
CA SER A 281 -10.08 -8.01 11.03
C SER A 281 -9.72 -6.77 11.85
N ALA A 282 -8.47 -6.32 11.74
CA ALA A 282 -7.99 -5.07 12.32
C ALA A 282 -7.04 -4.35 11.37
N LEU A 283 -6.97 -3.02 11.52
CA LEU A 283 -6.11 -2.15 10.72
C LEU A 283 -5.15 -1.39 11.62
N ILE A 284 -3.86 -1.51 11.31
CA ILE A 284 -2.75 -0.74 11.90
C ILE A 284 -2.12 0.08 10.78
N SER A 285 -2.36 1.39 10.77
CA SER A 285 -1.90 2.25 9.68
C SER A 285 -0.60 2.97 10.02
N LEU A 286 0.29 3.07 9.04
CA LEU A 286 1.52 3.85 9.10
C LEU A 286 1.23 5.31 8.70
N PRO A 287 1.49 6.32 9.55
CA PRO A 287 1.37 7.71 9.16
C PRO A 287 2.29 8.07 7.99
N LEU A 288 1.71 8.65 6.94
CA LEU A 288 2.40 8.99 5.70
C LEU A 288 2.02 10.39 5.22
N ARG A 289 2.99 11.13 4.71
CA ARG A 289 2.78 12.42 4.02
C ARG A 289 2.83 12.25 2.53
N TYR A 290 2.05 13.09 1.84
CA TYR A 290 2.12 13.22 0.38
C TYR A 290 1.75 11.92 -0.36
N MET A 291 0.77 11.18 0.17
CA MET A 291 0.25 9.95 -0.42
C MET A 291 -0.04 10.13 -1.91
N HIS A 292 0.23 9.09 -2.70
CA HIS A 292 0.03 9.07 -4.16
C HIS A 292 0.87 10.09 -4.92
N THR A 293 2.03 10.47 -4.36
CA THR A 293 3.00 11.33 -5.03
C THR A 293 4.35 10.64 -5.24
N THR A 294 5.28 11.33 -5.87
CA THR A 294 6.66 10.82 -6.06
C THR A 294 7.54 11.00 -4.82
N VAL A 295 7.03 11.62 -3.77
CA VAL A 295 7.78 12.02 -2.57
C VAL A 295 7.00 11.65 -1.29
N GLU A 296 6.36 10.50 -1.29
CA GLU A 296 5.75 9.96 -0.07
C GLU A 296 6.80 9.86 1.03
N MET A 297 6.39 10.15 2.25
CA MET A 297 7.32 10.25 3.37
C MET A 297 6.74 9.53 4.60
N VAL A 298 7.57 8.71 5.25
CA VAL A 298 7.25 8.02 6.51
C VAL A 298 8.38 8.20 7.53
N HIS A 299 8.08 8.04 8.81
CA HIS A 299 9.07 8.09 9.87
C HIS A 299 9.54 6.67 10.21
N ARG A 300 10.86 6.48 10.35
CA ARG A 300 11.47 5.19 10.68
C ARG A 300 10.90 4.55 11.95
N ASP A 301 10.76 5.33 13.02
CA ASP A 301 10.29 4.82 14.31
C ASP A 301 8.82 4.36 14.24
N ASP A 302 7.99 4.98 13.40
CA ASP A 302 6.62 4.50 13.16
C ASP A 302 6.62 3.15 12.46
N VAL A 303 7.51 2.94 11.48
CA VAL A 303 7.70 1.65 10.80
C VAL A 303 8.12 0.57 11.80
N GLU A 304 9.11 0.86 12.65
CA GLU A 304 9.56 -0.06 13.70
C GLU A 304 8.44 -0.38 14.70
N ASN A 305 7.62 0.62 15.05
CA ASN A 305 6.49 0.45 15.97
C ASN A 305 5.35 -0.37 15.36
N VAL A 306 5.06 -0.27 14.06
CA VAL A 306 4.11 -1.18 13.37
C VAL A 306 4.60 -2.62 13.43
N ILE A 307 5.86 -2.86 13.05
CA ILE A 307 6.48 -4.20 13.11
C ILE A 307 6.36 -4.79 14.52
N ARG A 308 6.76 -4.03 15.53
CA ARG A 308 6.72 -4.44 16.92
C ARG A 308 5.28 -4.69 17.41
N MET A 309 4.34 -3.84 17.03
CA MET A 309 2.93 -3.98 17.41
C MET A 309 2.32 -5.25 16.84
N ILE A 310 2.53 -5.56 15.56
CA ILE A 310 2.07 -6.79 14.92
C ILE A 310 2.74 -8.00 15.59
N TYR A 311 4.06 -7.98 15.75
CA TYR A 311 4.83 -9.07 16.37
C TYR A 311 4.32 -9.40 17.76
N GLU A 312 4.20 -8.42 18.65
CA GLU A 312 3.75 -8.62 20.03
C GLU A 312 2.27 -9.06 20.10
N THR A 313 1.43 -8.58 19.19
CA THR A 313 0.03 -9.01 19.08
C THR A 313 -0.09 -10.47 18.67
N LEU A 314 0.68 -10.92 17.69
CA LEU A 314 0.70 -12.33 17.27
C LEU A 314 1.06 -13.28 18.42
N LEU A 315 1.95 -12.87 19.32
CA LEU A 315 2.32 -13.67 20.49
C LEU A 315 1.20 -13.76 21.55
N LYS A 316 0.15 -12.95 21.46
CA LYS A 316 -1.01 -12.93 22.36
C LYS A 316 -2.20 -13.72 21.83
N ILE A 317 -2.33 -13.87 20.52
CA ILE A 317 -3.43 -14.60 19.90
C ILE A 317 -3.34 -16.09 20.23
N LYS A 318 -4.47 -16.67 20.68
CA LYS A 318 -4.58 -18.10 20.98
C LYS A 318 -5.21 -18.84 19.82
N SER A 319 -4.82 -20.09 19.63
CA SER A 319 -5.47 -20.97 18.67
C SER A 319 -6.94 -21.20 19.05
N GLY A 320 -7.85 -21.04 18.09
CA GLY A 320 -9.29 -21.21 18.30
C GLY A 320 -9.99 -20.01 18.93
N GLU A 321 -9.32 -18.88 19.10
CA GLU A 321 -9.94 -17.65 19.59
C GLU A 321 -10.94 -17.10 18.54
N THR A 322 -12.20 -16.93 18.92
CA THR A 322 -13.26 -16.61 17.98
C THR A 322 -13.41 -15.11 17.73
N PHE A 323 -13.01 -14.26 18.65
CA PHE A 323 -13.31 -12.82 18.66
C PHE A 323 -14.80 -12.50 18.51
N SER A 324 -15.69 -13.48 18.74
CA SER A 324 -17.15 -13.29 18.70
C SER A 324 -17.62 -12.39 19.84
N TYR A 325 -18.67 -11.59 19.58
CA TYR A 325 -19.26 -10.73 20.63
C TYR A 325 -20.10 -11.51 21.64
N PHE A 326 -20.50 -12.72 21.31
CA PHE A 326 -21.49 -13.51 22.06
C PHE A 326 -20.92 -14.78 22.69
N ASP A 327 -19.59 -14.93 22.69
CA ASP A 327 -18.90 -16.07 23.33
C ASP A 327 -18.46 -15.73 24.75
#